data_260d4f121668e3d4b2dd57352833d5e7
#
_entry.id   260d4f121668e3d4b2dd57352833d5e7
#
_cell.length_a   1.000
_cell.length_b   1.000
_cell.length_c   1.000
_cell.angle_alpha   90.00
_cell.angle_beta   90.00
_cell.angle_gamma   90.00
#
_symmetry.space_group_name_H-M   'P 1'
#
loop_
_entity.id
_entity.type
_entity.pdbx_description
1 polymer ?
#
loop_
_entity_poly.entity_id
_entity_poly.type
_entity_poly.pdbx_seq_one_letter_code
_entity_poly.pdbx_strand_id
1 'polypeptide(L)'
;MEFFLNRTNPDLTAEEIQQIMDTVRLAGSESDFATLHKVYDWMVNGIQFTPQAALPRMVNLIEFEDPEKNVFRAVNQFTVEYTNNGQTQTRRPDILLFVNGMPLCIIELKNPADKNATIYDAWEQINIRYWRDIPHLLHYCPLACISDGVKTRLGTVRAPYEHFYAWRRVNDGDEVSLLPFDEVQTMIRGVYSPVRFLEIFRDYIYFQDRAFDSEEREIVCRYPQFFAARLLKQSIIRSVVEKSGKGGTYFGATGCGKTYTMAFLARQLALRCTGIKEIGSPTIIMIVDRDDLQKQGSKLFTKSKDFLNLGEVQVVRSRNALRQELGMRESGG
;
A
#
# COMPACT_ATOMS: atom_id res chain seq x y z
N MET A 1 17.70 0.43 10.39
CA MET A 1 17.56 1.71 9.67
C MET A 1 18.92 2.36 9.47
N GLU A 2 19.68 2.59 10.52
CA GLU A 2 21.00 3.25 10.46
C GLU A 2 21.94 2.67 9.39
N PHE A 3 22.14 1.35 9.36
CA PHE A 3 22.96 0.69 8.32
C PHE A 3 22.49 1.00 6.89
N PHE A 4 21.19 1.03 6.65
CA PHE A 4 20.65 1.37 5.33
C PHE A 4 20.87 2.84 4.99
N LEU A 5 20.59 3.76 5.92
CA LEU A 5 20.77 5.19 5.72
C LEU A 5 22.24 5.57 5.48
N ASN A 6 23.17 5.01 6.25
CA ASN A 6 24.61 5.20 6.04
C ASN A 6 25.07 4.74 4.65
N ARG A 7 24.53 3.61 4.18
CA ARG A 7 24.91 3.06 2.87
C ARG A 7 24.35 3.86 1.70
N THR A 8 23.13 4.37 1.84
CA THR A 8 22.43 5.07 0.76
C THR A 8 22.67 6.58 0.75
N ASN A 9 23.16 7.14 1.87
CA ASN A 9 23.45 8.56 2.03
C ASN A 9 24.85 8.74 2.68
N PRO A 10 25.94 8.40 1.96
CA PRO A 10 27.30 8.43 2.52
C PRO A 10 27.82 9.85 2.83
N ASP A 11 27.12 10.88 2.38
CA ASP A 11 27.39 12.28 2.60
C ASP A 11 26.74 12.86 3.88
N LEU A 12 25.83 12.12 4.52
CA LEU A 12 25.24 12.51 5.80
C LEU A 12 26.13 12.10 6.97
N THR A 13 26.19 12.97 7.97
CA THR A 13 26.89 12.67 9.22
C THR A 13 26.09 11.68 10.09
N ALA A 14 26.74 11.08 11.08
CA ALA A 14 26.07 10.18 12.03
C ALA A 14 24.96 10.89 12.81
N GLU A 15 25.17 12.16 13.17
CA GLU A 15 24.21 13.00 13.87
C GLU A 15 22.99 13.30 12.99
N GLU A 16 23.18 13.58 11.71
CA GLU A 16 22.10 13.82 10.76
C GLU A 16 21.28 12.55 10.52
N ILE A 17 21.92 11.39 10.41
CA ILE A 17 21.24 10.09 10.34
C ILE A 17 20.45 9.83 11.61
N GLN A 18 21.00 10.13 12.79
CA GLN A 18 20.29 9.99 14.06
C GLN A 18 19.06 10.91 14.11
N GLN A 19 19.15 12.14 13.63
CA GLN A 19 18.00 13.07 13.54
C GLN A 19 16.88 12.50 12.65
N ILE A 20 17.21 11.90 11.52
CA ILE A 20 16.22 11.23 10.65
C ILE A 20 15.58 10.06 11.39
N MET A 21 16.37 9.22 12.05
CA MET A 21 15.86 8.09 12.84
C MET A 21 14.94 8.54 13.98
N ASP A 22 15.28 9.61 14.66
CA ASP A 22 14.48 10.17 15.76
C ASP A 22 13.18 10.79 15.23
N THR A 23 13.22 11.43 14.06
CA THR A 23 12.01 11.90 13.35
C THR A 23 11.04 10.75 13.10
N VAL A 24 11.54 9.62 12.63
CA VAL A 24 10.71 8.42 12.40
C VAL A 24 10.19 7.86 13.73
N ARG A 25 11.04 7.72 14.75
CA ARG A 25 10.67 7.14 16.06
C ARG A 25 9.65 7.98 16.82
N LEU A 26 9.73 9.30 16.69
CA LEU A 26 8.86 10.25 17.35
C LEU A 26 7.65 10.63 16.49
N ALA A 27 7.39 9.86 15.43
CA ALA A 27 6.23 10.09 14.59
C ALA A 27 4.96 10.11 15.43
N GLY A 28 4.25 11.21 15.36
CA GLY A 28 2.98 11.40 16.03
C GLY A 28 2.11 12.34 15.21
N SER A 29 0.81 12.23 15.36
CA SER A 29 -0.19 13.09 14.74
C SER A 29 -1.44 13.14 15.62
N GLU A 30 -2.50 13.77 15.13
CA GLU A 30 -3.76 13.99 15.87
C GLU A 30 -4.50 12.68 16.19
N SER A 31 -4.27 11.62 15.42
CA SER A 31 -4.89 10.30 15.62
C SER A 31 -3.95 9.16 15.22
N ASP A 32 -4.26 7.94 15.66
CA ASP A 32 -3.56 6.73 15.23
C ASP A 32 -3.59 6.54 13.72
N PHE A 33 -4.71 6.84 13.06
CA PHE A 33 -4.82 6.75 11.61
C PHE A 33 -3.91 7.77 10.92
N ALA A 34 -3.94 9.02 11.36
CA ALA A 34 -3.10 10.07 10.80
C ALA A 34 -1.60 9.78 11.02
N THR A 35 -1.24 9.20 12.16
CA THR A 35 0.14 8.78 12.45
C THR A 35 0.57 7.65 11.51
N LEU A 36 -0.25 6.60 11.37
CA LEU A 36 0.01 5.48 10.47
C LEU A 36 0.15 5.96 9.02
N HIS A 37 -0.76 6.83 8.55
CA HIS A 37 -0.72 7.38 7.20
C HIS A 37 0.55 8.21 6.96
N LYS A 38 0.90 9.09 7.91
CA LYS A 38 2.13 9.90 7.85
C LYS A 38 3.39 9.04 7.79
N VAL A 39 3.48 8.01 8.64
CA VAL A 39 4.63 7.09 8.65
C VAL A 39 4.70 6.30 7.36
N TYR A 40 3.56 5.81 6.86
CA TYR A 40 3.49 5.14 5.56
C TYR A 40 3.94 6.06 4.42
N ASP A 41 3.51 7.32 4.42
CA ASP A 41 3.94 8.30 3.41
C ASP A 41 5.46 8.49 3.43
N TRP A 42 6.07 8.61 4.61
CA TRP A 42 7.52 8.66 4.74
C TRP A 42 8.24 7.41 4.24
N MET A 43 7.65 6.24 4.45
CA MET A 43 8.21 4.97 3.94
C MET A 43 8.18 4.90 2.42
N VAL A 44 7.13 5.43 1.79
CA VAL A 44 6.93 5.36 0.33
C VAL A 44 7.62 6.50 -0.41
N ASN A 45 7.54 7.72 0.12
CA ASN A 45 7.98 8.93 -0.55
C ASN A 45 9.27 9.52 0.04
N GLY A 46 9.75 8.99 1.17
CA GLY A 46 10.91 9.52 1.88
C GLY A 46 10.57 10.65 2.85
N ILE A 47 11.58 11.11 3.56
CA ILE A 47 11.50 12.23 4.50
C ILE A 47 12.24 13.42 3.91
N GLN A 48 11.61 14.60 3.93
CA GLN A 48 12.30 15.83 3.61
C GLN A 48 13.28 16.15 4.74
N PHE A 49 14.56 16.26 4.41
CA PHE A 49 15.64 16.56 5.34
C PHE A 49 16.53 17.65 4.78
N THR A 50 16.99 18.54 5.65
CA THR A 50 17.93 19.61 5.30
C THR A 50 19.26 19.36 6.01
N PRO A 51 20.29 18.85 5.32
CA PRO A 51 21.63 18.72 5.89
C PRO A 51 22.22 20.09 6.25
N GLN A 52 23.13 20.12 7.22
CA GLN A 52 23.71 21.39 7.71
C GLN A 52 24.41 22.20 6.61
N ALA A 53 25.01 21.54 5.64
CA ALA A 53 25.81 22.16 4.58
C ALA A 53 25.25 22.03 3.18
N ALA A 54 23.96 21.63 3.03
CA ALA A 54 23.34 21.36 1.74
C ALA A 54 21.88 21.83 1.66
N LEU A 55 21.32 21.80 0.44
CA LEU A 55 19.92 22.12 0.21
C LEU A 55 18.99 21.00 0.74
N PRO A 56 17.72 21.33 1.04
CA PRO A 56 16.70 20.33 1.38
C PRO A 56 16.60 19.25 0.32
N ARG A 57 16.54 17.99 0.74
CA ARG A 57 16.34 16.84 -0.14
C ARG A 57 15.44 15.79 0.47
N MET A 58 14.94 14.89 -0.36
CA MET A 58 14.25 13.70 0.10
C MET A 58 15.25 12.60 0.47
N VAL A 59 15.09 12.02 1.65
CA VAL A 59 15.86 10.88 2.12
C VAL A 59 14.94 9.66 2.14
N ASN A 60 15.23 8.69 1.29
CA ASN A 60 14.42 7.47 1.17
C ASN A 60 14.69 6.54 2.38
N LEU A 61 13.63 6.01 2.95
CA LEU A 61 13.69 5.01 4.02
C LEU A 61 13.68 3.58 3.47
N ILE A 62 13.20 3.41 2.24
CA ILE A 62 13.11 2.13 1.51
C ILE A 62 13.58 2.36 0.07
N GLU A 63 14.36 1.44 -0.45
CA GLU A 63 14.75 1.42 -1.86
C GLU A 63 13.80 0.50 -2.64
N PHE A 64 13.04 1.08 -3.56
CA PHE A 64 12.03 0.36 -4.32
C PHE A 64 12.49 -0.12 -5.69
N GLU A 65 13.44 0.58 -6.31
CA GLU A 65 13.90 0.26 -7.66
C GLU A 65 14.94 -0.87 -7.65
N ASP A 66 15.70 -0.97 -6.56
CA ASP A 66 16.68 -2.04 -6.35
C ASP A 66 16.43 -2.70 -4.97
N PRO A 67 15.51 -3.67 -4.90
CA PRO A 67 15.12 -4.31 -3.65
C PRO A 67 16.27 -4.93 -2.87
N GLU A 68 17.35 -5.35 -3.53
CA GLU A 68 18.52 -5.99 -2.89
C GLU A 68 19.31 -5.02 -2.01
N LYS A 69 19.14 -3.73 -2.19
CA LYS A 69 19.69 -2.71 -1.30
C LYS A 69 18.99 -2.61 0.04
N ASN A 70 17.84 -3.24 0.22
CA ASN A 70 17.17 -3.25 1.51
C ASN A 70 17.64 -4.42 2.38
N VAL A 71 17.40 -4.28 3.68
CA VAL A 71 17.60 -5.35 4.66
C VAL A 71 16.24 -5.89 5.08
N PHE A 72 15.91 -7.10 4.62
CA PHE A 72 14.69 -7.81 4.99
C PHE A 72 14.94 -8.72 6.18
N ARG A 73 14.02 -8.69 7.16
CA ARG A 73 14.05 -9.61 8.30
C ARG A 73 12.64 -10.05 8.66
N ALA A 74 12.46 -11.35 8.91
CA ALA A 74 11.30 -11.89 9.58
C ALA A 74 11.69 -12.18 11.03
N VAL A 75 10.97 -11.61 11.98
CA VAL A 75 11.24 -11.76 13.42
C VAL A 75 10.03 -12.39 14.06
N ASN A 76 10.22 -13.56 14.68
CA ASN A 76 9.17 -14.26 15.42
C ASN A 76 9.18 -13.86 16.89
N GLN A 77 7.98 -13.84 17.48
CA GLN A 77 7.77 -13.62 18.94
C GLN A 77 8.45 -12.34 19.45
N PHE A 78 8.36 -11.25 18.67
CA PHE A 78 8.92 -9.94 19.03
C PHE A 78 8.20 -9.39 20.26
N THR A 79 8.91 -9.23 21.38
CA THR A 79 8.32 -8.76 22.63
C THR A 79 8.22 -7.24 22.66
N VAL A 80 7.01 -6.73 22.89
CA VAL A 80 6.72 -5.31 23.05
C VAL A 80 6.13 -5.08 24.44
N GLU A 81 6.76 -4.18 25.20
CA GLU A 81 6.28 -3.78 26.53
C GLU A 81 5.26 -2.65 26.41
N TYR A 82 4.27 -2.66 27.31
CA TYR A 82 3.30 -1.58 27.47
C TYR A 82 2.88 -1.47 28.94
N THR A 83 2.37 -0.30 29.32
CA THR A 83 1.91 -0.06 30.70
C THR A 83 0.39 -0.13 30.76
N ASN A 84 -0.13 -0.96 31.65
CA ASN A 84 -1.55 -1.04 31.94
C ASN A 84 -1.76 -0.93 33.48
N ASN A 85 -2.54 0.06 33.88
CA ASN A 85 -2.81 0.33 35.31
C ASN A 85 -1.53 0.43 36.18
N GLY A 86 -0.48 1.05 35.62
CA GLY A 86 0.81 1.20 36.34
C GLY A 86 1.68 -0.07 36.38
N GLN A 87 1.26 -1.16 35.75
CA GLN A 87 2.04 -2.39 35.64
C GLN A 87 2.57 -2.56 34.23
N THR A 88 3.83 -2.96 34.09
CA THR A 88 4.44 -3.33 32.81
C THR A 88 3.93 -4.71 32.41
N GLN A 89 3.39 -4.77 31.21
CA GLN A 89 2.91 -5.98 30.55
C GLN A 89 3.56 -6.11 29.19
N THR A 90 3.40 -7.27 28.54
CA THR A 90 3.99 -7.54 27.23
C THR A 90 2.96 -8.04 26.23
N ARG A 91 3.18 -7.72 24.95
CA ARG A 91 2.57 -8.36 23.80
C ARG A 91 3.66 -8.97 22.93
N ARG A 92 3.35 -10.09 22.30
CA ARG A 92 4.29 -10.78 21.41
C ARG A 92 3.58 -11.19 20.13
N PRO A 93 3.60 -10.31 19.09
CA PRO A 93 3.20 -10.70 17.76
C PRO A 93 3.95 -11.95 17.28
N ASP A 94 3.25 -12.84 16.59
CA ASP A 94 3.84 -14.10 16.16
C ASP A 94 4.98 -13.87 15.16
N ILE A 95 4.75 -13.04 14.12
CA ILE A 95 5.79 -12.66 13.16
C ILE A 95 5.64 -11.18 12.77
N LEU A 96 6.77 -10.48 12.73
CA LEU A 96 6.89 -9.16 12.12
C LEU A 96 7.84 -9.21 10.93
N LEU A 97 7.43 -8.63 9.82
CA LEU A 97 8.28 -8.47 8.64
C LEU A 97 8.88 -7.07 8.62
N PHE A 98 10.20 -7.00 8.74
CA PHE A 98 10.95 -5.75 8.76
C PHE A 98 11.63 -5.47 7.44
N VAL A 99 11.61 -4.21 7.03
CA VAL A 99 12.46 -3.67 5.96
C VAL A 99 13.25 -2.50 6.53
N ASN A 100 14.55 -2.55 6.44
CA ASN A 100 15.48 -1.54 6.97
C ASN A 100 15.25 -1.18 8.46
N GLY A 101 14.75 -2.15 9.23
CA GLY A 101 14.46 -1.98 10.66
C GLY A 101 13.08 -1.39 10.97
N MET A 102 12.23 -1.13 9.96
CA MET A 102 10.83 -0.74 10.13
C MET A 102 9.93 -1.97 9.96
N PRO A 103 9.00 -2.26 10.88
CA PRO A 103 8.05 -3.35 10.72
C PRO A 103 6.94 -2.93 9.75
N LEU A 104 6.85 -3.59 8.58
CA LEU A 104 5.89 -3.25 7.54
C LEU A 104 4.65 -4.14 7.54
N CYS A 105 4.76 -5.32 8.13
CA CYS A 105 3.65 -6.27 8.19
C CYS A 105 3.68 -7.05 9.49
N ILE A 106 2.51 -7.21 10.11
CA ILE A 106 2.28 -8.06 11.26
C ILE A 106 1.52 -9.32 10.83
N ILE A 107 1.95 -10.48 11.31
CA ILE A 107 1.32 -11.76 11.01
C ILE A 107 0.94 -12.44 12.32
N GLU A 108 -0.34 -12.77 12.48
CA GLU A 108 -0.86 -13.53 13.61
C GLU A 108 -1.33 -14.91 13.17
N LEU A 109 -0.92 -15.91 13.95
CA LEU A 109 -1.15 -17.31 13.65
C LEU A 109 -2.06 -17.94 14.70
N LYS A 110 -2.92 -18.84 14.29
CA LYS A 110 -3.73 -19.69 15.18
C LYS A 110 -3.48 -21.15 14.87
N ASN A 111 -3.54 -21.97 15.91
CA ASN A 111 -3.39 -23.41 15.74
C ASN A 111 -4.67 -24.01 15.14
N PRO A 112 -4.64 -24.64 13.95
CA PRO A 112 -5.83 -25.23 13.32
C PRO A 112 -6.42 -26.40 14.12
N ALA A 113 -5.64 -27.01 15.03
CA ALA A 113 -6.11 -28.08 15.91
C ALA A 113 -6.86 -27.55 17.15
N ASP A 114 -6.78 -26.26 17.46
CA ASP A 114 -7.51 -25.66 18.56
C ASP A 114 -8.91 -25.24 18.11
N LYS A 115 -9.92 -25.96 18.56
CA LYS A 115 -11.34 -25.67 18.24
C LYS A 115 -11.82 -24.31 18.78
N ASN A 116 -11.11 -23.74 19.77
CA ASN A 116 -11.46 -22.48 20.42
C ASN A 116 -10.71 -21.29 19.85
N ALA A 117 -9.78 -21.50 18.91
CA ALA A 117 -9.01 -20.43 18.28
C ALA A 117 -9.25 -20.45 16.76
N THR A 118 -9.76 -19.34 16.23
CA THR A 118 -10.11 -19.18 14.84
C THR A 118 -9.27 -18.08 14.19
N ILE A 119 -9.28 -18.02 12.86
CA ILE A 119 -8.68 -16.92 12.13
C ILE A 119 -9.29 -15.54 12.50
N TYR A 120 -10.55 -15.52 12.99
CA TYR A 120 -11.19 -14.32 13.50
C TYR A 120 -10.51 -13.82 14.78
N ASP A 121 -10.08 -14.72 15.67
CA ASP A 121 -9.36 -14.36 16.89
C ASP A 121 -7.99 -13.75 16.58
N ALA A 122 -7.35 -14.16 15.47
CA ALA A 122 -6.13 -13.51 14.99
C ALA A 122 -6.39 -12.07 14.54
N TRP A 123 -7.50 -11.84 13.82
CA TRP A 123 -7.93 -10.51 13.44
C TRP A 123 -8.24 -9.64 14.67
N GLU A 124 -9.03 -10.15 15.63
CA GLU A 124 -9.37 -9.45 16.86
C GLU A 124 -8.11 -9.07 17.66
N GLN A 125 -7.11 -9.95 17.67
CA GLN A 125 -5.84 -9.71 18.35
C GLN A 125 -5.11 -8.50 17.77
N ILE A 126 -5.02 -8.39 16.44
CA ILE A 126 -4.38 -7.26 15.76
C ILE A 126 -5.26 -6.00 15.85
N ASN A 127 -6.52 -6.11 15.41
CA ASN A 127 -7.36 -4.92 15.16
C ASN A 127 -8.03 -4.36 16.42
N ILE A 128 -8.02 -5.09 17.53
CA ILE A 128 -8.59 -4.63 18.80
C ILE A 128 -7.54 -4.59 19.91
N ARG A 129 -6.90 -5.74 20.19
CA ARG A 129 -6.02 -5.85 21.38
C ARG A 129 -4.71 -5.09 21.18
N TYR A 130 -4.06 -5.21 20.02
CA TYR A 130 -2.79 -4.53 19.78
C TYR A 130 -2.96 -3.03 19.59
N TRP A 131 -4.04 -2.56 18.97
CA TRP A 131 -4.34 -1.13 18.92
C TRP A 131 -4.58 -0.53 20.31
N ARG A 132 -5.18 -1.28 21.23
CA ARG A 132 -5.34 -0.84 22.63
C ARG A 132 -4.03 -0.81 23.40
N ASP A 133 -3.19 -1.85 23.23
CA ASP A 133 -2.05 -2.13 24.12
C ASP A 133 -0.70 -1.63 23.55
N ILE A 134 -0.49 -1.75 22.26
CA ILE A 134 0.78 -1.44 21.60
C ILE A 134 0.58 -0.65 20.29
N PRO A 135 -0.22 0.43 20.26
CA PRO A 135 -0.50 1.19 19.03
C PRO A 135 0.77 1.73 18.37
N HIS A 136 1.78 2.07 19.17
CA HIS A 136 3.06 2.57 18.67
C HIS A 136 3.79 1.59 17.73
N LEU A 137 3.61 0.27 17.86
CA LEU A 137 4.11 -0.70 16.91
C LEU A 137 3.29 -0.64 15.60
N LEU A 138 1.97 -0.57 15.72
CA LEU A 138 1.06 -0.63 14.57
C LEU A 138 1.14 0.63 13.69
N HIS A 139 1.61 1.76 14.21
CA HIS A 139 1.86 2.96 13.41
C HIS A 139 2.88 2.72 12.27
N TYR A 140 3.68 1.67 12.34
CA TYR A 140 4.65 1.29 11.31
C TYR A 140 4.23 0.09 10.47
N CYS A 141 3.14 -0.60 10.85
CA CYS A 141 2.69 -1.86 10.23
C CYS A 141 1.39 -1.65 9.43
N PRO A 142 1.40 -1.06 8.24
CA PRO A 142 0.16 -0.89 7.49
C PRO A 142 -0.46 -2.22 7.04
N LEU A 143 0.33 -3.29 6.92
CA LEU A 143 -0.17 -4.59 6.48
C LEU A 143 -0.34 -5.57 7.63
N ALA A 144 -1.41 -6.35 7.56
CA ALA A 144 -1.70 -7.43 8.48
C ALA A 144 -2.03 -8.73 7.75
N CYS A 145 -1.49 -9.83 8.24
CA CYS A 145 -1.84 -11.16 7.76
C CYS A 145 -2.34 -12.01 8.93
N ILE A 146 -3.40 -12.75 8.70
CA ILE A 146 -3.97 -13.67 9.68
C ILE A 146 -4.02 -15.07 9.08
N SER A 147 -3.68 -16.09 9.87
CA SER A 147 -3.66 -17.47 9.39
C SER A 147 -3.95 -18.47 10.52
N ASP A 148 -4.65 -19.56 10.18
CA ASP A 148 -4.74 -20.76 10.99
C ASP A 148 -4.01 -21.95 10.34
N GLY A 149 -3.18 -21.67 9.33
CA GLY A 149 -2.47 -22.67 8.53
C GLY A 149 -3.32 -23.19 7.36
N VAL A 150 -4.63 -23.33 7.52
CA VAL A 150 -5.55 -23.76 6.45
C VAL A 150 -6.06 -22.56 5.67
N LYS A 151 -6.48 -21.53 6.37
CA LYS A 151 -6.90 -20.24 5.79
C LYS A 151 -5.85 -19.18 6.08
N THR A 152 -5.49 -18.41 5.06
CA THR A 152 -4.55 -17.30 5.18
C THR A 152 -5.07 -16.09 4.45
N ARG A 153 -5.15 -14.96 5.13
CA ARG A 153 -5.75 -13.73 4.59
C ARG A 153 -4.87 -12.52 4.84
N LEU A 154 -4.78 -11.67 3.84
CA LEU A 154 -4.12 -10.37 3.88
C LEU A 154 -5.15 -9.26 4.04
N GLY A 155 -4.85 -8.30 4.86
CA GLY A 155 -5.59 -7.06 5.06
C GLY A 155 -4.68 -5.96 5.54
N THR A 156 -5.27 -4.90 6.09
CA THR A 156 -4.54 -3.83 6.76
C THR A 156 -4.83 -3.87 8.26
N VAL A 157 -3.97 -3.25 9.06
CA VAL A 157 -4.13 -3.26 10.54
C VAL A 157 -5.37 -2.52 11.03
N ARG A 158 -6.07 -1.82 10.13
CA ARG A 158 -7.33 -1.12 10.44
C ARG A 158 -8.54 -1.65 9.66
N ALA A 159 -8.35 -2.66 8.83
CA ALA A 159 -9.44 -3.22 8.04
C ALA A 159 -10.39 -4.05 8.90
N PRO A 160 -11.72 -3.96 8.71
CA PRO A 160 -12.67 -4.91 9.29
C PRO A 160 -12.42 -6.32 8.74
N TYR A 161 -12.85 -7.33 9.48
CA TYR A 161 -12.55 -8.74 9.15
C TYR A 161 -12.97 -9.17 7.75
N GLU A 162 -14.10 -8.67 7.26
CA GLU A 162 -14.61 -8.94 5.90
C GLU A 162 -13.72 -8.39 4.79
N HIS A 163 -12.76 -7.51 5.13
CA HIS A 163 -11.80 -6.97 4.18
C HIS A 163 -10.42 -7.66 4.23
N PHE A 164 -10.33 -8.77 4.95
CA PHE A 164 -9.19 -9.67 4.86
C PHE A 164 -9.44 -10.76 3.81
N TYR A 165 -8.58 -10.83 2.79
CA TYR A 165 -8.78 -11.68 1.62
C TYR A 165 -7.63 -12.68 1.41
N ALA A 166 -7.98 -13.90 0.98
CA ALA A 166 -7.00 -14.88 0.56
C ALA A 166 -6.26 -14.42 -0.69
N TRP A 167 -4.96 -14.66 -0.72
CA TRP A 167 -4.15 -14.49 -1.92
C TRP A 167 -4.00 -15.86 -2.60
N ARG A 168 -4.65 -16.07 -3.75
CA ARG A 168 -4.88 -17.41 -4.28
C ARG A 168 -3.98 -17.81 -5.44
N ARG A 169 -3.07 -16.93 -5.89
CA ARG A 169 -2.17 -17.20 -7.02
C ARG A 169 -0.81 -16.56 -6.77
N VAL A 170 0.24 -17.26 -7.16
CA VAL A 170 1.60 -16.68 -7.17
C VAL A 170 1.80 -15.88 -8.45
N ASN A 171 1.35 -16.42 -9.60
CA ASN A 171 1.39 -15.74 -10.89
C ASN A 171 -0.02 -15.66 -11.50
N ASP A 172 -0.20 -14.81 -12.51
CA ASP A 172 -1.51 -14.56 -13.11
C ASP A 172 -2.15 -15.83 -13.71
N GLY A 173 -1.37 -16.66 -14.40
CA GLY A 173 -1.85 -17.89 -15.05
C GLY A 173 -1.96 -19.11 -14.15
N ASP A 174 -1.60 -19.00 -12.85
CA ASP A 174 -1.62 -20.16 -11.96
C ASP A 174 -3.06 -20.65 -11.69
N GLU A 175 -3.20 -21.94 -11.59
CA GLU A 175 -4.43 -22.55 -11.08
C GLU A 175 -4.57 -22.30 -9.57
N VAL A 176 -5.81 -22.15 -9.12
CA VAL A 176 -6.09 -21.99 -7.69
C VAL A 176 -6.07 -23.34 -7.02
N SER A 177 -5.09 -23.56 -6.13
CA SER A 177 -5.09 -24.76 -5.29
C SER A 177 -6.20 -24.68 -4.24
N LEU A 178 -6.81 -25.82 -3.98
CA LEU A 178 -7.81 -26.00 -2.92
C LEU A 178 -7.30 -26.92 -1.80
N LEU A 179 -6.01 -27.28 -1.84
CA LEU A 179 -5.42 -28.15 -0.83
C LEU A 179 -5.19 -27.36 0.49
N PRO A 180 -5.34 -28.00 1.64
CA PRO A 180 -4.99 -27.42 2.93
C PRO A 180 -3.53 -26.96 2.95
N PHE A 181 -3.28 -25.86 3.64
CA PHE A 181 -1.96 -25.22 3.78
C PHE A 181 -1.37 -24.54 2.52
N ASP A 182 -1.96 -24.74 1.34
CA ASP A 182 -1.50 -24.06 0.12
C ASP A 182 -1.75 -22.56 0.16
N GLU A 183 -2.75 -22.09 0.90
CA GLU A 183 -2.99 -20.65 1.07
C GLU A 183 -1.79 -19.95 1.74
N VAL A 184 -1.16 -20.59 2.73
CA VAL A 184 0.06 -20.06 3.39
C VAL A 184 1.22 -19.95 2.40
N GLN A 185 1.48 -21.04 1.65
CA GLN A 185 2.56 -21.05 0.66
C GLN A 185 2.32 -20.03 -0.45
N THR A 186 1.07 -19.94 -0.92
CA THR A 186 0.68 -18.97 -1.95
C THR A 186 0.82 -17.54 -1.43
N MET A 187 0.48 -17.27 -0.18
CA MET A 187 0.69 -15.98 0.46
C MET A 187 2.18 -15.64 0.53
N ILE A 188 3.02 -16.56 1.01
CA ILE A 188 4.45 -16.34 1.14
C ILE A 188 5.09 -16.03 -0.23
N ARG A 189 4.81 -16.84 -1.24
CA ARG A 189 5.39 -16.66 -2.57
C ARG A 189 4.74 -15.53 -3.36
N GLY A 190 3.44 -15.36 -3.18
CA GLY A 190 2.61 -14.42 -3.94
C GLY A 190 2.61 -12.99 -3.41
N VAL A 191 2.96 -12.78 -2.13
CA VAL A 191 2.97 -11.46 -1.49
C VAL A 191 4.34 -11.13 -0.92
N TYR A 192 4.97 -12.04 -0.17
CA TYR A 192 6.14 -11.72 0.65
C TYR A 192 7.49 -11.97 -0.04
N SER A 193 7.53 -12.27 -1.35
CA SER A 193 8.79 -12.16 -2.08
C SER A 193 9.23 -10.68 -2.10
N PRO A 194 10.50 -10.34 -1.84
CA PRO A 194 10.96 -8.95 -1.65
C PRO A 194 10.46 -7.97 -2.70
N VAL A 195 10.62 -8.29 -3.98
CA VAL A 195 10.20 -7.44 -5.10
C VAL A 195 8.68 -7.18 -5.07
N ARG A 196 7.88 -8.22 -4.90
CA ARG A 196 6.41 -8.09 -4.92
C ARG A 196 5.88 -7.45 -3.65
N PHE A 197 6.49 -7.76 -2.51
CA PHE A 197 6.13 -7.14 -1.24
C PHE A 197 6.32 -5.61 -1.30
N LEU A 198 7.45 -5.16 -1.80
CA LEU A 198 7.71 -3.74 -2.00
C LEU A 198 6.78 -3.10 -3.04
N GLU A 199 6.47 -3.80 -4.14
CA GLU A 199 5.51 -3.32 -5.14
C GLU A 199 4.11 -3.13 -4.53
N ILE A 200 3.62 -4.14 -3.78
CA ILE A 200 2.31 -4.06 -3.10
C ILE A 200 2.34 -2.93 -2.07
N PHE A 201 3.38 -2.87 -1.26
CA PHE A 201 3.54 -1.85 -0.22
C PHE A 201 3.51 -0.44 -0.80
N ARG A 202 4.27 -0.17 -1.86
CA ARG A 202 4.39 1.16 -2.45
C ARG A 202 3.17 1.62 -3.23
N ASP A 203 2.58 0.72 -4.02
CA ASP A 203 1.66 1.11 -5.08
C ASP A 203 0.22 0.60 -4.91
N TYR A 204 -0.03 -0.30 -3.94
CA TYR A 204 -1.32 -0.96 -3.79
C TYR A 204 -1.93 -0.84 -2.39
N ILE A 205 -1.44 0.08 -1.56
CA ILE A 205 -2.07 0.50 -0.30
C ILE A 205 -2.61 1.90 -0.48
N TYR A 206 -3.89 2.10 -0.14
CA TYR A 206 -4.60 3.36 -0.27
C TYR A 206 -5.17 3.80 1.07
N PHE A 207 -4.90 5.04 1.45
CA PHE A 207 -5.47 5.69 2.63
C PHE A 207 -6.56 6.67 2.23
N GLN A 208 -7.70 6.60 2.88
CA GLN A 208 -8.84 7.49 2.70
C GLN A 208 -9.14 8.22 4.00
N ASP A 209 -9.00 9.54 4.01
CA ASP A 209 -9.24 10.38 5.17
C ASP A 209 -10.72 10.73 5.38
N ARG A 210 -11.08 11.09 6.63
CA ARG A 210 -12.41 11.59 7.00
C ARG A 210 -12.83 12.86 6.27
N ALA A 211 -11.89 13.72 5.90
CA ALA A 211 -12.17 14.95 5.16
C ALA A 211 -13.03 14.73 3.91
N PHE A 212 -13.01 13.51 3.36
CA PHE A 212 -13.70 13.14 2.13
C PHE A 212 -14.85 12.13 2.33
N ASP A 213 -14.91 11.47 3.50
CA ASP A 213 -15.99 10.55 3.87
C ASP A 213 -16.15 10.55 5.39
N SER A 214 -17.27 10.02 5.89
CA SER A 214 -17.49 9.85 7.33
C SER A 214 -16.55 8.85 7.98
N GLU A 215 -15.80 8.07 7.19
CA GLU A 215 -14.95 6.97 7.67
C GLU A 215 -13.53 7.04 7.10
N GLU A 216 -12.55 6.89 7.97
CA GLU A 216 -11.16 6.60 7.61
C GLU A 216 -11.08 5.16 7.13
N ARG A 217 -10.34 4.94 6.04
CA ARG A 217 -10.11 3.60 5.50
C ARG A 217 -8.68 3.44 5.03
N GLU A 218 -8.10 2.32 5.41
CA GLU A 218 -6.85 1.83 4.88
C GLU A 218 -7.14 0.55 4.09
N ILE A 219 -6.74 0.53 2.83
CA ILE A 219 -7.14 -0.50 1.87
C ILE A 219 -5.90 -1.05 1.18
N VAL A 220 -5.74 -2.37 1.19
CA VAL A 220 -4.76 -3.07 0.36
C VAL A 220 -5.47 -3.79 -0.79
N CYS A 221 -4.81 -3.90 -1.94
CA CYS A 221 -5.38 -4.59 -3.09
C CYS A 221 -5.65 -6.07 -2.80
N ARG A 222 -6.66 -6.63 -3.48
CA ARG A 222 -6.87 -8.07 -3.60
C ARG A 222 -6.03 -8.63 -4.75
N TYR A 223 -5.69 -9.92 -4.73
CA TYR A 223 -4.90 -10.54 -5.80
C TYR A 223 -5.46 -10.31 -7.23
N PRO A 224 -6.79 -10.33 -7.48
CA PRO A 224 -7.30 -10.06 -8.82
C PRO A 224 -7.07 -8.61 -9.25
N GLN A 225 -7.13 -7.64 -8.32
CA GLN A 225 -6.87 -6.24 -8.60
C GLN A 225 -5.38 -6.00 -8.91
N PHE A 226 -4.49 -6.65 -8.17
CA PHE A 226 -3.05 -6.60 -8.41
C PHE A 226 -2.70 -7.11 -9.81
N PHE A 227 -3.13 -8.31 -10.17
CA PHE A 227 -2.85 -8.87 -11.49
C PHE A 227 -3.52 -8.08 -12.61
N ALA A 228 -4.78 -7.67 -12.44
CA ALA A 228 -5.49 -6.86 -13.43
C ALA A 228 -4.77 -5.53 -13.71
N ALA A 229 -4.37 -4.79 -12.68
CA ALA A 229 -3.65 -3.52 -12.86
C ALA A 229 -2.32 -3.72 -13.58
N ARG A 230 -1.56 -4.77 -13.25
CA ARG A 230 -0.30 -5.10 -13.93
C ARG A 230 -0.48 -5.46 -15.40
N LEU A 231 -1.44 -6.33 -15.71
CA LEU A 231 -1.72 -6.74 -17.09
C LEU A 231 -2.23 -5.58 -17.94
N LEU A 232 -3.14 -4.77 -17.38
CA LEU A 232 -3.65 -3.58 -18.05
C LEU A 232 -2.52 -2.57 -18.30
N LYS A 233 -1.66 -2.32 -17.33
CA LYS A 233 -0.48 -1.47 -17.51
C LYS A 233 0.41 -1.97 -18.64
N GLN A 234 0.74 -3.26 -18.66
CA GLN A 234 1.55 -3.87 -19.74
C GLN A 234 0.89 -3.72 -21.11
N SER A 235 -0.43 -3.95 -21.19
CA SER A 235 -1.20 -3.78 -22.41
C SER A 235 -1.18 -2.34 -22.91
N ILE A 236 -1.33 -1.36 -22.03
CA ILE A 236 -1.28 0.07 -22.35
C ILE A 236 0.12 0.44 -22.84
N ILE A 237 1.18 0.06 -22.11
CA ILE A 237 2.57 0.33 -22.52
C ILE A 237 2.82 -0.22 -23.92
N ARG A 238 2.48 -1.48 -24.17
CA ARG A 238 2.62 -2.12 -25.49
C ARG A 238 1.87 -1.36 -26.58
N SER A 239 0.61 -1.02 -26.32
CA SER A 239 -0.24 -0.30 -27.28
C SER A 239 0.34 1.07 -27.65
N VAL A 240 0.86 1.81 -26.69
CA VAL A 240 1.46 3.14 -26.90
C VAL A 240 2.77 3.02 -27.68
N VAL A 241 3.66 2.11 -27.30
CA VAL A 241 4.96 1.89 -27.95
C VAL A 241 4.75 1.41 -29.39
N GLU A 242 3.84 0.47 -29.62
CA GLU A 242 3.53 -0.07 -30.96
C GLU A 242 2.61 0.85 -31.78
N LYS A 243 2.09 1.93 -31.18
CA LYS A 243 1.10 2.84 -31.80
C LYS A 243 -0.12 2.10 -32.33
N SER A 244 -0.50 1.00 -31.70
CA SER A 244 -1.57 0.13 -32.18
C SER A 244 -2.97 0.66 -31.87
N GLY A 245 -3.13 1.57 -30.92
CA GLY A 245 -4.41 2.07 -30.42
C GLY A 245 -5.29 1.01 -29.76
N LYS A 246 -4.76 -0.21 -29.54
CA LYS A 246 -5.49 -1.31 -28.91
C LYS A 246 -5.41 -1.18 -27.39
N GLY A 247 -6.56 -1.20 -26.73
CA GLY A 247 -6.64 -1.20 -25.29
C GLY A 247 -6.63 -2.59 -24.67
N GLY A 248 -7.23 -2.71 -23.51
CA GLY A 248 -7.50 -3.96 -22.82
C GLY A 248 -8.86 -3.90 -22.15
N THR A 249 -9.42 -5.06 -21.84
CA THR A 249 -10.68 -5.19 -21.11
C THR A 249 -10.43 -5.97 -19.83
N TYR A 250 -10.88 -5.41 -18.72
CA TYR A 250 -10.94 -6.12 -17.44
C TYR A 250 -12.38 -6.49 -17.13
N PHE A 251 -12.65 -7.78 -17.07
CA PHE A 251 -13.92 -8.32 -16.63
C PHE A 251 -13.82 -8.75 -15.17
N GLY A 252 -14.68 -8.19 -14.32
CA GLY A 252 -14.73 -8.52 -12.89
C GLY A 252 -16.17 -8.57 -12.40
N ALA A 253 -16.47 -9.50 -11.48
CA ALA A 253 -17.79 -9.64 -10.87
C ALA A 253 -18.22 -8.33 -10.17
N THR A 254 -19.52 -8.15 -9.97
CA THR A 254 -20.05 -7.04 -9.18
C THR A 254 -19.52 -7.12 -7.75
N GLY A 255 -19.10 -6.00 -7.18
CA GLY A 255 -18.52 -5.94 -5.83
C GLY A 255 -17.04 -6.36 -5.72
N CYS A 256 -16.36 -6.77 -6.81
CA CYS A 256 -14.95 -7.14 -6.75
C CYS A 256 -13.98 -5.96 -6.61
N GLY A 257 -14.49 -4.72 -6.53
CA GLY A 257 -13.66 -3.53 -6.35
C GLY A 257 -13.02 -2.99 -7.64
N LYS A 258 -13.72 -3.07 -8.77
CA LYS A 258 -13.24 -2.54 -10.08
C LYS A 258 -12.77 -1.09 -10.01
N THR A 259 -13.44 -0.25 -9.23
CA THR A 259 -13.07 1.17 -9.06
C THR A 259 -11.70 1.33 -8.41
N TYR A 260 -11.35 0.49 -7.43
CA TYR A 260 -10.00 0.45 -6.87
C TYR A 260 -8.96 -0.07 -7.87
N THR A 261 -9.34 -1.06 -8.71
CA THR A 261 -8.45 -1.52 -9.80
C THR A 261 -8.10 -0.37 -10.74
N MET A 262 -9.09 0.47 -11.10
CA MET A 262 -8.85 1.67 -11.91
C MET A 262 -7.93 2.68 -11.21
N ALA A 263 -8.11 2.91 -9.89
CA ALA A 263 -7.25 3.79 -9.12
C ALA A 263 -5.79 3.26 -9.06
N PHE A 264 -5.60 1.97 -8.79
CA PHE A 264 -4.26 1.36 -8.80
C PHE A 264 -3.61 1.44 -10.19
N LEU A 265 -4.38 1.20 -11.26
CA LEU A 265 -3.87 1.36 -12.63
C LEU A 265 -3.49 2.81 -12.93
N ALA A 266 -4.34 3.76 -12.56
CA ALA A 266 -4.06 5.19 -12.75
C ALA A 266 -2.77 5.61 -12.02
N ARG A 267 -2.57 5.18 -10.77
CA ARG A 267 -1.32 5.39 -10.01
C ARG A 267 -0.12 4.80 -10.74
N GLN A 268 -0.23 3.56 -11.24
CA GLN A 268 0.84 2.91 -11.98
C GLN A 268 1.23 3.69 -13.24
N LEU A 269 0.26 4.21 -13.97
CA LEU A 269 0.51 4.98 -15.19
C LEU A 269 1.10 6.36 -14.85
N ALA A 270 0.55 7.06 -13.88
CA ALA A 270 0.98 8.40 -13.52
C ALA A 270 2.38 8.45 -12.89
N LEU A 271 2.74 7.45 -12.06
CA LEU A 271 3.96 7.49 -11.25
C LEU A 271 5.05 6.52 -11.71
N ARG A 272 4.68 5.41 -12.36
CA ARG A 272 5.64 4.33 -12.68
C ARG A 272 5.91 4.16 -14.16
N CYS A 273 5.28 4.99 -15.00
CA CYS A 273 5.48 4.97 -16.45
C CYS A 273 6.10 6.27 -16.99
N THR A 274 6.42 7.23 -16.15
CA THR A 274 6.99 8.53 -16.54
C THR A 274 8.33 8.41 -17.27
N GLY A 275 9.12 7.37 -16.97
CA GLY A 275 10.38 7.07 -17.67
C GLY A 275 10.18 6.47 -19.08
N ILE A 276 8.96 6.10 -19.47
CA ILE A 276 8.63 5.58 -20.78
C ILE A 276 8.29 6.79 -21.67
N LYS A 277 9.18 7.10 -22.61
CA LYS A 277 9.09 8.31 -23.45
C LYS A 277 7.72 8.49 -24.13
N GLU A 278 7.14 7.39 -24.58
CA GLU A 278 5.86 7.37 -25.28
C GLU A 278 4.66 7.62 -24.37
N ILE A 279 4.82 7.47 -23.05
CA ILE A 279 3.78 7.72 -22.06
C ILE A 279 3.97 9.08 -21.40
N GLY A 280 5.18 9.38 -20.91
CA GLY A 280 5.51 10.65 -20.25
C GLY A 280 4.58 10.94 -19.06
N SER A 281 3.88 12.07 -19.11
CA SER A 281 2.84 12.46 -18.14
C SER A 281 1.45 12.22 -18.77
N PRO A 282 0.81 11.07 -18.51
CA PRO A 282 -0.43 10.73 -19.18
C PRO A 282 -1.61 11.55 -18.66
N THR A 283 -2.50 11.96 -19.56
CA THR A 283 -3.84 12.42 -19.21
C THR A 283 -4.75 11.21 -19.10
N ILE A 284 -5.39 11.04 -17.93
CA ILE A 284 -6.29 9.93 -17.66
C ILE A 284 -7.74 10.43 -17.73
N ILE A 285 -8.52 9.86 -18.65
CA ILE A 285 -9.94 10.18 -18.82
C ILE A 285 -10.77 8.98 -18.41
N MET A 286 -11.63 9.14 -17.42
CA MET A 286 -12.59 8.13 -17.00
C MET A 286 -13.97 8.45 -17.56
N ILE A 287 -14.51 7.55 -18.36
CA ILE A 287 -15.85 7.68 -18.93
C ILE A 287 -16.77 6.67 -18.25
N VAL A 288 -17.89 7.14 -17.74
CA VAL A 288 -18.93 6.32 -17.09
C VAL A 288 -20.29 6.67 -17.65
N ASP A 289 -21.16 5.68 -17.80
CA ASP A 289 -22.47 5.81 -18.44
C ASP A 289 -23.64 6.00 -17.45
N ARG A 290 -23.36 5.91 -16.15
CA ARG A 290 -24.39 6.02 -15.09
C ARG A 290 -24.01 7.08 -14.06
N ASP A 291 -25.00 7.80 -13.59
CA ASP A 291 -24.83 8.87 -12.59
C ASP A 291 -24.36 8.35 -11.23
N ASP A 292 -24.81 7.16 -10.82
CA ASP A 292 -24.36 6.52 -9.59
C ASP A 292 -22.89 6.09 -9.67
N LEU A 293 -22.46 5.52 -10.81
CA LEU A 293 -21.07 5.19 -11.08
C LEU A 293 -20.20 6.44 -11.23
N GLN A 294 -20.73 7.51 -11.83
CA GLN A 294 -20.07 8.81 -11.90
C GLN A 294 -19.81 9.36 -10.50
N LYS A 295 -20.82 9.34 -9.62
CA LYS A 295 -20.68 9.80 -8.23
C LYS A 295 -19.65 8.98 -7.46
N GLN A 296 -19.67 7.64 -7.60
CA GLN A 296 -18.68 6.76 -6.94
C GLN A 296 -17.28 6.96 -7.50
N GLY A 297 -17.13 6.99 -8.82
CA GLY A 297 -15.85 7.19 -9.49
C GLY A 297 -15.26 8.56 -9.20
N SER A 298 -16.01 9.64 -9.42
CA SER A 298 -15.53 11.00 -9.15
C SER A 298 -15.19 11.18 -7.67
N LYS A 299 -16.01 10.64 -6.75
CA LYS A 299 -15.77 10.66 -5.32
C LYS A 299 -14.43 9.94 -4.99
N LEU A 300 -14.18 8.75 -5.54
CA LEU A 300 -12.93 8.03 -5.31
C LEU A 300 -11.74 8.80 -5.88
N PHE A 301 -11.77 9.21 -7.14
CA PHE A 301 -10.63 9.88 -7.78
C PHE A 301 -10.33 11.25 -7.18
N THR A 302 -11.34 12.03 -6.79
CA THR A 302 -11.14 13.30 -6.07
C THR A 302 -10.49 13.06 -4.70
N LYS A 303 -10.91 12.02 -3.99
CA LYS A 303 -10.35 11.61 -2.70
C LYS A 303 -8.95 11.00 -2.80
N SER A 304 -8.63 10.44 -3.95
CA SER A 304 -7.35 9.76 -4.22
C SER A 304 -6.33 10.65 -4.90
N LYS A 305 -6.57 11.96 -5.03
CA LYS A 305 -5.67 12.86 -5.77
C LYS A 305 -4.23 12.78 -5.26
N ASP A 306 -4.04 12.76 -3.93
CA ASP A 306 -2.72 12.67 -3.32
C ASP A 306 -2.10 11.28 -3.53
N PHE A 307 -2.88 10.21 -3.37
CA PHE A 307 -2.46 8.84 -3.70
C PHE A 307 -2.06 8.68 -5.17
N LEU A 308 -2.80 9.33 -6.09
CA LEU A 308 -2.56 9.26 -7.52
C LEU A 308 -1.46 10.24 -7.97
N ASN A 309 -1.08 11.19 -7.10
CA ASN A 309 -0.23 12.33 -7.43
C ASN A 309 -0.73 13.04 -8.70
N LEU A 310 -2.03 13.15 -8.82
CA LEU A 310 -2.70 13.87 -9.91
C LEU A 310 -3.01 15.28 -9.42
N GLY A 311 -2.98 16.23 -10.35
CA GLY A 311 -3.50 17.56 -10.13
C GLY A 311 -5.01 17.55 -9.85
N GLU A 312 -5.72 18.61 -10.20
CA GLU A 312 -7.16 18.64 -10.00
C GLU A 312 -7.89 17.58 -10.83
N VAL A 313 -8.83 16.88 -10.17
CA VAL A 313 -9.76 15.99 -10.85
C VAL A 313 -10.94 16.80 -11.38
N GLN A 314 -10.98 17.00 -12.69
CA GLN A 314 -12.05 17.72 -13.35
C GLN A 314 -13.24 16.81 -13.64
N VAL A 315 -14.43 17.17 -13.14
CA VAL A 315 -15.68 16.46 -13.46
C VAL A 315 -16.38 17.17 -14.62
N VAL A 316 -16.24 16.60 -15.82
CA VAL A 316 -16.76 17.18 -17.06
C VAL A 316 -18.15 16.61 -17.36
N ARG A 317 -19.17 17.48 -17.49
CA ARG A 317 -20.56 17.09 -17.70
C ARG A 317 -21.09 17.24 -19.12
N SER A 318 -20.28 17.77 -20.03
CA SER A 318 -20.69 17.96 -21.42
C SER A 318 -19.54 17.76 -22.39
N ARG A 319 -19.86 17.42 -23.65
CA ARG A 319 -18.88 17.28 -24.73
C ARG A 319 -18.13 18.59 -25.00
N ASN A 320 -18.80 19.73 -24.86
CA ASN A 320 -18.17 21.04 -25.10
C ASN A 320 -17.17 21.37 -24.00
N ALA A 321 -17.52 21.10 -22.73
CA ALA A 321 -16.59 21.27 -21.61
C ALA A 321 -15.36 20.34 -21.76
N LEU A 322 -15.55 19.07 -22.18
CA LEU A 322 -14.43 18.18 -22.44
C LEU A 322 -13.49 18.69 -23.54
N ARG A 323 -14.07 19.24 -24.63
CA ARG A 323 -13.26 19.83 -25.70
C ARG A 323 -12.46 21.04 -25.23
N GLN A 324 -13.05 21.89 -24.39
CA GLN A 324 -12.37 23.05 -23.80
C GLN A 324 -11.20 22.61 -22.92
N GLU A 325 -11.42 21.65 -22.03
CA GLU A 325 -10.35 21.13 -21.17
C GLU A 325 -9.19 20.50 -21.96
N LEU A 326 -9.51 19.72 -23.00
CA LEU A 326 -8.49 19.10 -23.85
C LEU A 326 -7.78 20.14 -24.74
N GLY A 327 -8.49 21.13 -25.25
CA GLY A 327 -7.93 22.20 -26.10
C GLY A 327 -7.05 23.19 -25.30
N MET A 328 -7.38 23.47 -24.02
CA MET A 328 -6.53 24.30 -23.16
C MET A 328 -5.18 23.61 -22.83
N ARG A 329 -5.10 22.28 -22.90
CA ARG A 329 -3.86 21.55 -22.67
C ARG A 329 -2.94 21.46 -23.88
N GLU A 330 -3.49 21.58 -25.09
CA GLU A 330 -2.71 21.66 -26.34
C GLU A 330 -2.00 23.02 -26.51
N SER A 331 -2.52 24.07 -25.85
CA SER A 331 -1.95 25.43 -25.91
C SER A 331 -0.99 25.77 -24.77
N GLY A 332 -0.78 24.89 -23.81
CA GLY A 332 0.03 25.09 -22.61
C GLY A 332 1.13 24.04 -22.37
N GLY A 333 1.39 23.18 -23.35
CA GLY A 333 2.44 22.13 -23.30
C GLY A 333 3.74 22.55 -23.96
#